data_85b7623f47f8a582750776313552b8c0
#
_entry.id   85b7623f47f8a582750776313552b8c0
#
_cell.length_a   1.000
_cell.length_b   1.000
_cell.length_c   1.000
_cell.angle_alpha   90.00
_cell.angle_beta   90.00
_cell.angle_gamma   90.00
#
_symmetry.space_group_name_H-M   'P 1'
#
loop_
_entity.id
_entity.type
_entity.pdbx_description
1 polymer ?
#
loop_
_entity_poly.entity_id
_entity_poly.type
_entity_poly.pdbx_seq_one_letter_code
_entity_poly.pdbx_strand_id
1 'polypeptide(L)'
;KILQVAQNFTEECTFLGAHVIPTEFESNRAGYVNLVKGQMLDAILPYAKWIDVFCDQGAFTVDEAREILKAGIAKGLNGRIHGNQLGESGGVDLAAEMKLASVDHCTFVSDATLEKLASAGVVATLLPGAEFFTKSKYPDAKRYFAAGVKVALATDCNPGSSYLTSMPIVMSLAIREMGFTPAQAFYSATKGGALALQRNDIGHLTVGAKADLNIWNCPSFEHIAYRMGEVDLIY
;
A
#
# COMPACT_ATOMS: atom_id res chain seq x y z
N LYS A 1 -13.06 17.78 -1.30
CA LYS A 1 -13.11 18.09 0.15
C LYS A 1 -12.17 17.17 0.96
N ILE A 2 -12.26 15.83 0.87
CA ILE A 2 -11.41 14.90 1.65
C ILE A 2 -9.93 15.16 1.39
N LEU A 3 -9.48 15.20 0.13
CA LEU A 3 -8.08 15.47 -0.22
C LEU A 3 -7.60 16.85 0.24
N GLN A 4 -8.45 17.86 0.21
CA GLN A 4 -8.13 19.20 0.76
C GLN A 4 -7.87 19.18 2.26
N VAL A 5 -8.58 18.33 3.00
CA VAL A 5 -8.32 18.14 4.44
C VAL A 5 -7.02 17.33 4.64
N ALA A 6 -6.83 16.26 3.84
CA ALA A 6 -5.65 15.40 3.94
C ALA A 6 -4.33 16.15 3.70
N GLN A 7 -4.30 17.14 2.82
CA GLN A 7 -3.13 17.98 2.57
C GLN A 7 -2.62 18.74 3.79
N ASN A 8 -3.47 18.97 4.81
CA ASN A 8 -3.03 19.58 6.06
C ASN A 8 -2.15 18.66 6.92
N PHE A 9 -2.14 17.35 6.60
CA PHE A 9 -1.43 16.33 7.37
C PHE A 9 -0.30 15.66 6.59
N THR A 10 -0.42 15.58 5.26
CA THR A 10 0.56 14.89 4.41
C THR A 10 0.57 15.44 2.99
N GLU A 11 1.74 15.40 2.36
CA GLU A 11 1.91 15.65 0.92
C GLU A 11 1.59 14.40 0.07
N GLU A 12 1.49 13.23 0.70
CA GLU A 12 1.31 11.94 0.02
C GLU A 12 -0.17 11.60 -0.22
N CYS A 13 -0.96 12.61 -0.60
CA CYS A 13 -2.39 12.43 -0.85
C CYS A 13 -2.66 11.56 -2.07
N THR A 14 -3.50 10.55 -1.90
CA THR A 14 -3.87 9.57 -2.93
C THR A 14 -5.33 9.73 -3.36
N PHE A 15 -5.58 9.78 -4.67
CA PHE A 15 -6.91 9.69 -5.24
C PHE A 15 -7.30 8.22 -5.43
N LEU A 16 -8.24 7.75 -4.64
CA LEU A 16 -8.84 6.41 -4.70
C LEU A 16 -10.34 6.51 -5.07
N GLY A 17 -10.64 7.15 -6.20
CA GLY A 17 -12.00 7.19 -6.75
C GLY A 17 -12.46 5.83 -7.28
N ALA A 18 -11.52 4.99 -7.68
CA ALA A 18 -11.76 3.64 -8.18
C ALA A 18 -11.61 2.58 -7.08
N HIS A 19 -12.40 2.67 -6.01
CA HIS A 19 -12.42 1.67 -4.93
C HIS A 19 -13.53 0.64 -5.15
N VAL A 20 -14.77 1.08 -5.28
CA VAL A 20 -15.93 0.25 -5.66
C VAL A 20 -16.81 1.01 -6.63
N ILE A 21 -17.61 0.28 -7.41
CA ILE A 21 -18.67 0.88 -8.23
C ILE A 21 -19.82 1.28 -7.30
N PRO A 22 -20.21 2.55 -7.25
CA PRO A 22 -21.37 2.98 -6.45
C PRO A 22 -22.66 2.37 -6.98
N THR A 23 -23.64 2.19 -6.09
CA THR A 23 -24.93 1.57 -6.41
C THR A 23 -25.64 2.26 -7.57
N GLU A 24 -25.51 3.59 -7.65
CA GLU A 24 -26.09 4.41 -8.73
C GLU A 24 -25.52 4.10 -10.12
N PHE A 25 -24.33 3.45 -10.14
CA PHE A 25 -23.63 3.09 -11.38
C PHE A 25 -23.60 1.58 -11.65
N GLU A 26 -24.28 0.75 -10.86
CA GLU A 26 -24.29 -0.72 -11.07
C GLU A 26 -24.71 -1.11 -12.48
N SER A 27 -25.72 -0.43 -13.04
CA SER A 27 -26.19 -0.63 -14.42
C SER A 27 -25.39 0.12 -15.49
N ASN A 28 -24.45 1.00 -15.07
CA ASN A 28 -23.65 1.82 -15.97
C ASN A 28 -22.20 1.92 -15.51
N ARG A 29 -21.57 0.78 -15.36
CA ARG A 29 -20.18 0.64 -14.91
C ARG A 29 -19.20 1.48 -15.74
N ALA A 30 -19.33 1.44 -17.07
CA ALA A 30 -18.51 2.23 -17.97
C ALA A 30 -18.65 3.74 -17.75
N GLY A 31 -19.87 4.20 -17.39
CA GLY A 31 -20.13 5.59 -17.02
C GLY A 31 -19.33 6.00 -15.79
N TYR A 32 -19.25 5.14 -14.77
CA TYR A 32 -18.45 5.42 -13.58
C TYR A 32 -16.93 5.46 -13.88
N VAL A 33 -16.43 4.49 -14.64
CA VAL A 33 -15.01 4.48 -15.07
C VAL A 33 -14.68 5.78 -15.82
N ASN A 34 -15.56 6.24 -16.72
CA ASN A 34 -15.38 7.50 -17.43
C ASN A 34 -15.42 8.72 -16.50
N LEU A 35 -16.28 8.71 -15.49
CA LEU A 35 -16.35 9.76 -14.47
C LEU A 35 -15.05 9.84 -13.66
N VAL A 36 -14.53 8.68 -13.20
CA VAL A 36 -13.29 8.59 -12.43
C VAL A 36 -12.09 9.10 -13.22
N LYS A 37 -11.88 8.60 -14.46
CA LYS A 37 -10.71 8.97 -15.29
C LYS A 37 -10.84 10.35 -15.96
N GLY A 38 -12.03 10.99 -15.90
CA GLY A 38 -12.32 12.30 -16.46
C GLY A 38 -12.58 13.34 -15.37
N GLN A 39 -13.86 13.69 -15.16
CA GLN A 39 -14.26 14.81 -14.32
C GLN A 39 -13.74 14.73 -12.87
N MET A 40 -13.78 13.55 -12.25
CA MET A 40 -13.24 13.40 -10.89
C MET A 40 -11.74 13.60 -10.87
N LEU A 41 -11.02 12.98 -11.81
CA LEU A 41 -9.57 13.13 -11.92
C LEU A 41 -9.18 14.61 -12.12
N ASP A 42 -9.84 15.34 -13.01
CA ASP A 42 -9.56 16.76 -13.24
C ASP A 42 -9.75 17.60 -11.98
N ALA A 43 -10.81 17.31 -11.22
CA ALA A 43 -11.13 18.04 -10.01
C ALA A 43 -10.13 17.81 -8.86
N ILE A 44 -9.39 16.70 -8.86
CA ILE A 44 -8.47 16.35 -7.76
C ILE A 44 -7.00 16.65 -8.04
N LEU A 45 -6.63 16.95 -9.28
CA LEU A 45 -5.22 17.21 -9.65
C LEU A 45 -4.50 18.19 -8.73
N PRO A 46 -5.11 19.30 -8.25
CA PRO A 46 -4.44 20.22 -7.33
C PRO A 46 -4.18 19.64 -5.93
N TYR A 47 -4.77 18.49 -5.61
CA TYR A 47 -4.82 17.95 -4.25
C TYR A 47 -4.19 16.57 -4.10
N ALA A 48 -3.99 15.82 -5.18
CA ALA A 48 -3.44 14.47 -5.15
C ALA A 48 -2.06 14.42 -5.80
N LYS A 49 -1.19 13.62 -5.21
CA LYS A 49 0.12 13.24 -5.76
C LYS A 49 0.05 11.85 -6.41
N TRP A 50 -0.91 11.05 -5.97
CA TRP A 50 -1.05 9.65 -6.33
C TRP A 50 -2.43 9.32 -6.87
N ILE A 51 -2.49 8.35 -7.80
CA ILE A 51 -3.70 7.68 -8.23
C ILE A 51 -3.63 6.21 -7.86
N ASP A 52 -4.76 5.67 -7.41
CA ASP A 52 -4.89 4.29 -6.93
C ASP A 52 -6.18 3.66 -7.45
N VAL A 53 -6.17 2.35 -7.63
CA VAL A 53 -7.33 1.56 -8.06
C VAL A 53 -7.39 0.27 -7.27
N PHE A 54 -8.57 -0.12 -6.82
CA PHE A 54 -8.80 -1.44 -6.25
C PHE A 54 -9.12 -2.43 -7.38
N CYS A 55 -8.11 -3.19 -7.80
CA CYS A 55 -8.20 -4.18 -8.86
C CYS A 55 -8.37 -5.57 -8.24
N ASP A 56 -9.61 -5.96 -7.95
CA ASP A 56 -9.91 -7.25 -7.34
C ASP A 56 -11.34 -7.71 -7.66
N GLN A 57 -11.69 -8.92 -7.20
CA GLN A 57 -13.03 -9.48 -7.37
C GLN A 57 -14.09 -8.57 -6.77
N GLY A 58 -15.11 -8.25 -7.57
CA GLY A 58 -16.19 -7.35 -7.14
C GLY A 58 -15.88 -5.86 -7.21
N ALA A 59 -14.63 -5.49 -7.48
CA ALA A 59 -14.19 -4.10 -7.65
C ALA A 59 -13.89 -3.79 -9.12
N PHE A 60 -12.69 -3.35 -9.49
CA PHE A 60 -12.34 -3.01 -10.87
C PHE A 60 -11.60 -4.15 -11.56
N THR A 61 -11.87 -4.35 -12.85
CA THR A 61 -11.15 -5.29 -13.71
C THR A 61 -9.76 -4.75 -14.04
N VAL A 62 -8.86 -5.63 -14.50
CA VAL A 62 -7.50 -5.26 -14.94
C VAL A 62 -7.53 -4.19 -16.05
N ASP A 63 -8.45 -4.30 -17.00
CA ASP A 63 -8.53 -3.33 -18.10
C ASP A 63 -9.04 -1.96 -17.63
N GLU A 64 -10.06 -1.93 -16.78
CA GLU A 64 -10.55 -0.69 -16.16
C GLU A 64 -9.47 -0.01 -15.28
N ALA A 65 -8.77 -0.81 -14.46
CA ALA A 65 -7.67 -0.34 -13.64
C ALA A 65 -6.54 0.26 -14.50
N ARG A 66 -6.18 -0.43 -15.61
CA ARG A 66 -5.20 0.05 -16.58
C ARG A 66 -5.59 1.40 -17.19
N GLU A 67 -6.85 1.55 -17.61
CA GLU A 67 -7.34 2.81 -18.18
C GLU A 67 -7.29 3.97 -17.19
N ILE A 68 -7.75 3.74 -15.96
CA ILE A 68 -7.78 4.75 -14.90
C ILE A 68 -6.37 5.18 -14.52
N LEU A 69 -5.47 4.20 -14.28
CA LEU A 69 -4.07 4.48 -13.94
C LEU A 69 -3.35 5.24 -15.04
N LYS A 70 -3.52 4.82 -16.31
CA LYS A 70 -2.95 5.54 -17.47
C LYS A 70 -3.43 6.98 -17.53
N ALA A 71 -4.73 7.23 -17.28
CA ALA A 71 -5.27 8.58 -17.29
C ALA A 71 -4.65 9.48 -16.20
N GLY A 72 -4.49 8.95 -14.98
CA GLY A 72 -3.84 9.69 -13.88
C GLY A 72 -2.36 9.95 -14.12
N ILE A 73 -1.63 8.93 -14.57
CA ILE A 73 -0.19 9.03 -14.88
C ILE A 73 0.05 10.04 -16.00
N ALA A 74 -0.79 10.04 -17.04
CA ALA A 74 -0.70 11.02 -18.13
C ALA A 74 -0.92 12.46 -17.66
N LYS A 75 -1.59 12.66 -16.51
CA LYS A 75 -1.78 13.97 -15.87
C LYS A 75 -0.76 14.28 -14.77
N GLY A 76 0.29 13.46 -14.64
CA GLY A 76 1.41 13.69 -13.73
C GLY A 76 1.27 13.08 -12.34
N LEU A 77 0.24 12.27 -12.08
CA LEU A 77 0.13 11.52 -10.83
C LEU A 77 1.02 10.29 -10.85
N ASN A 78 1.55 9.90 -9.69
CA ASN A 78 2.22 8.61 -9.52
C ASN A 78 1.18 7.50 -9.33
N GLY A 79 1.42 6.33 -9.93
CA GLY A 79 0.49 5.20 -9.85
C GLY A 79 0.83 4.22 -8.74
N ARG A 80 -0.21 3.75 -8.05
CA ARG A 80 -0.21 2.58 -7.15
C ARG A 80 -1.49 1.79 -7.34
N ILE A 81 -1.61 0.62 -6.76
CA ILE A 81 -2.77 -0.25 -6.97
C ILE A 81 -2.98 -1.15 -5.75
N HIS A 82 -4.24 -1.42 -5.38
CA HIS A 82 -4.61 -2.53 -4.53
C HIS A 82 -4.82 -3.76 -5.42
N GLY A 83 -4.15 -4.85 -5.13
CA GLY A 83 -4.23 -6.04 -5.97
C GLY A 83 -4.08 -7.35 -5.21
N ASN A 84 -4.83 -8.35 -5.65
CA ASN A 84 -4.77 -9.72 -5.17
C ASN A 84 -5.01 -9.86 -3.65
N GLN A 85 -5.92 -9.06 -3.10
CA GLN A 85 -6.36 -9.14 -1.70
C GLN A 85 -7.32 -10.33 -1.49
N LEU A 86 -8.27 -10.53 -2.41
CA LEU A 86 -9.34 -11.51 -2.30
C LEU A 86 -9.08 -12.76 -3.16
N GLY A 87 -8.17 -12.69 -4.12
CA GLY A 87 -7.80 -13.76 -5.02
C GLY A 87 -6.75 -13.31 -6.04
N GLU A 88 -6.33 -14.20 -6.94
CA GLU A 88 -5.44 -13.85 -8.06
C GLU A 88 -6.23 -13.07 -9.12
N SER A 89 -6.41 -11.78 -8.91
CA SER A 89 -7.23 -10.88 -9.75
C SER A 89 -6.46 -10.24 -10.92
N GLY A 90 -5.13 -10.42 -10.97
CA GLY A 90 -4.25 -9.81 -11.98
C GLY A 90 -3.78 -8.39 -11.65
N GLY A 91 -4.20 -7.81 -10.53
CA GLY A 91 -3.77 -6.47 -10.12
C GLY A 91 -2.27 -6.38 -9.86
N VAL A 92 -1.67 -7.43 -9.29
CA VAL A 92 -0.23 -7.51 -9.05
C VAL A 92 0.58 -7.61 -10.35
N ASP A 93 0.11 -8.40 -11.33
CA ASP A 93 0.72 -8.46 -12.66
C ASP A 93 0.65 -7.12 -13.39
N LEU A 94 -0.50 -6.43 -13.28
CA LEU A 94 -0.67 -5.08 -13.84
C LEU A 94 0.31 -4.08 -13.21
N ALA A 95 0.53 -4.15 -11.89
CA ALA A 95 1.52 -3.31 -11.22
C ALA A 95 2.92 -3.50 -11.80
N ALA A 96 3.34 -4.74 -12.01
CA ALA A 96 4.63 -5.06 -12.62
C ALA A 96 4.71 -4.57 -14.07
N GLU A 97 3.67 -4.80 -14.88
CA GLU A 97 3.59 -4.37 -16.26
C GLU A 97 3.72 -2.86 -16.40
N MET A 98 2.99 -2.11 -15.59
CA MET A 98 2.98 -0.65 -15.63
C MET A 98 4.13 -0.03 -14.83
N LYS A 99 4.96 -0.82 -14.15
CA LYS A 99 6.05 -0.36 -13.27
C LYS A 99 5.56 0.68 -12.25
N LEU A 100 4.44 0.37 -11.58
CA LEU A 100 3.88 1.25 -10.57
C LEU A 100 4.83 1.41 -9.38
N ALA A 101 4.60 2.39 -8.53
CA ALA A 101 5.41 2.62 -7.34
C ALA A 101 5.28 1.48 -6.33
N SER A 102 4.04 1.08 -6.07
CA SER A 102 3.70 -0.02 -5.17
C SER A 102 2.44 -0.76 -5.61
N VAL A 103 2.28 -1.94 -5.06
CA VAL A 103 1.03 -2.70 -5.05
C VAL A 103 0.74 -3.15 -3.63
N ASP A 104 -0.48 -2.90 -3.18
CA ASP A 104 -0.90 -3.11 -1.80
C ASP A 104 -1.69 -4.43 -1.67
N HIS A 105 -1.66 -5.07 -0.50
CA HIS A 105 -2.15 -6.39 -0.13
C HIS A 105 -1.28 -7.53 -0.63
N CYS A 106 -1.33 -7.88 -1.91
CA CYS A 106 -0.55 -8.99 -2.48
C CYS A 106 -0.74 -10.33 -1.74
N THR A 107 -1.93 -10.62 -1.21
CA THR A 107 -2.19 -11.81 -0.39
C THR A 107 -2.11 -13.10 -1.21
N PHE A 108 -2.62 -13.06 -2.46
CA PHE A 108 -2.64 -14.19 -3.37
C PHE A 108 -1.74 -13.94 -4.57
N VAL A 109 -0.48 -14.36 -4.49
CA VAL A 109 0.53 -14.12 -5.54
C VAL A 109 1.31 -15.39 -5.85
N SER A 110 1.46 -15.72 -7.13
CA SER A 110 2.30 -16.82 -7.61
C SER A 110 3.79 -16.43 -7.58
N ASP A 111 4.70 -17.44 -7.55
CA ASP A 111 6.13 -17.17 -7.59
C ASP A 111 6.55 -16.48 -8.90
N ALA A 112 5.93 -16.83 -10.03
CA ALA A 112 6.18 -16.18 -11.31
C ALA A 112 5.79 -14.69 -11.29
N THR A 113 4.73 -14.31 -10.58
CA THR A 113 4.32 -12.91 -10.41
C THR A 113 5.27 -12.17 -9.46
N LEU A 114 5.81 -12.84 -8.41
CA LEU A 114 6.84 -12.26 -7.55
C LEU A 114 8.12 -11.94 -8.33
N GLU A 115 8.56 -12.82 -9.23
CA GLU A 115 9.70 -12.56 -10.11
C GLU A 115 9.49 -11.35 -11.02
N LYS A 116 8.27 -11.18 -11.56
CA LYS A 116 7.90 -9.98 -12.35
C LYS A 116 7.96 -8.71 -11.48
N LEU A 117 7.41 -8.74 -10.27
CA LEU A 117 7.47 -7.59 -9.33
C LEU A 117 8.91 -7.19 -9.03
N ALA A 118 9.76 -8.17 -8.68
CA ALA A 118 11.16 -7.94 -8.39
C ALA A 118 11.88 -7.32 -9.58
N SER A 119 11.68 -7.88 -10.78
CA SER A 119 12.28 -7.39 -12.03
C SER A 119 11.80 -5.97 -12.40
N ALA A 120 10.54 -5.65 -12.12
CA ALA A 120 9.96 -4.33 -12.36
C ALA A 120 10.37 -3.30 -11.29
N GLY A 121 10.89 -3.74 -10.15
CA GLY A 121 11.28 -2.89 -9.02
C GLY A 121 10.09 -2.32 -8.23
N VAL A 122 8.89 -2.88 -8.43
CA VAL A 122 7.66 -2.48 -7.73
C VAL A 122 7.72 -2.94 -6.27
N VAL A 123 7.27 -2.09 -5.35
CA VAL A 123 7.23 -2.41 -3.92
C VAL A 123 5.93 -3.14 -3.60
N ALA A 124 5.99 -4.29 -2.92
CA ALA A 124 4.83 -4.94 -2.35
C ALA A 124 4.58 -4.40 -0.94
N THR A 125 3.44 -3.74 -0.73
CA THR A 125 3.03 -3.26 0.60
C THR A 125 2.12 -4.29 1.24
N LEU A 126 2.62 -5.02 2.24
CA LEU A 126 1.84 -6.03 2.95
C LEU A 126 1.11 -5.39 4.13
N LEU A 127 -0.13 -5.81 4.34
CA LEU A 127 -1.10 -5.14 5.21
C LEU A 127 -1.68 -6.10 6.26
N PRO A 128 -0.86 -6.65 7.18
CA PRO A 128 -1.28 -7.74 8.07
C PRO A 128 -2.48 -7.40 8.96
N GLY A 129 -2.79 -6.12 9.15
CA GLY A 129 -4.00 -5.69 9.83
C GLY A 129 -5.28 -6.07 9.07
N ALA A 130 -5.26 -5.97 7.74
CA ALA A 130 -6.40 -6.35 6.92
C ALA A 130 -6.69 -7.85 7.04
N GLU A 131 -5.67 -8.69 6.90
CA GLU A 131 -5.82 -10.15 7.09
C GLU A 131 -6.31 -10.51 8.49
N PHE A 132 -5.81 -9.81 9.54
CA PHE A 132 -6.23 -10.02 10.92
C PHE A 132 -7.72 -9.76 11.11
N PHE A 133 -8.23 -8.61 10.70
CA PHE A 133 -9.62 -8.22 10.92
C PHE A 133 -10.60 -8.98 10.03
N THR A 134 -10.20 -9.30 8.81
CA THR A 134 -11.04 -10.06 7.86
C THR A 134 -10.93 -11.57 8.02
N LYS A 135 -10.01 -12.05 8.88
CA LYS A 135 -9.67 -13.48 9.04
C LYS A 135 -9.23 -14.14 7.74
N SER A 136 -8.57 -13.37 6.90
CA SER A 136 -8.01 -13.85 5.64
C SER A 136 -6.68 -14.59 5.88
N LYS A 137 -6.25 -15.33 4.84
CA LYS A 137 -4.93 -15.97 4.85
C LYS A 137 -3.84 -14.91 4.77
N TYR A 138 -2.78 -15.07 5.57
CA TYR A 138 -1.59 -14.23 5.46
C TYR A 138 -0.69 -14.68 4.31
N PRO A 139 -0.07 -13.75 3.55
CA PRO A 139 0.98 -14.09 2.61
C PRO A 139 2.24 -14.56 3.33
N ASP A 140 2.95 -15.53 2.75
CA ASP A 140 4.28 -15.94 3.25
C ASP A 140 5.35 -14.95 2.71
N ALA A 141 5.77 -14.03 3.56
CA ALA A 141 6.73 -12.98 3.19
C ALA A 141 8.12 -13.54 2.82
N LYS A 142 8.48 -14.74 3.26
CA LYS A 142 9.75 -15.38 2.89
C LYS A 142 9.86 -15.54 1.37
N ARG A 143 8.75 -15.83 0.68
CA ARG A 143 8.70 -15.93 -0.79
C ARG A 143 9.04 -14.59 -1.45
N TYR A 144 8.54 -13.48 -0.92
CA TYR A 144 8.80 -12.13 -1.45
C TYR A 144 10.29 -11.77 -1.30
N PHE A 145 10.86 -12.00 -0.12
CA PHE A 145 12.28 -11.76 0.12
C PHE A 145 13.17 -12.67 -0.73
N ALA A 146 12.82 -13.96 -0.87
CA ALA A 146 13.56 -14.91 -1.70
C ALA A 146 13.56 -14.53 -3.18
N ALA A 147 12.45 -13.98 -3.69
CA ALA A 147 12.33 -13.46 -5.04
C ALA A 147 13.01 -12.08 -5.24
N GLY A 148 13.51 -11.45 -4.17
CA GLY A 148 14.13 -10.13 -4.23
C GLY A 148 13.13 -8.96 -4.35
N VAL A 149 11.86 -9.19 -4.03
CA VAL A 149 10.84 -8.13 -4.00
C VAL A 149 11.12 -7.17 -2.85
N LYS A 150 11.05 -5.88 -3.12
CA LYS A 150 11.06 -4.84 -2.07
C LYS A 150 9.74 -4.87 -1.33
N VAL A 151 9.79 -4.94 -0.01
CA VAL A 151 8.58 -5.07 0.83
C VAL A 151 8.43 -3.86 1.74
N ALA A 152 7.22 -3.31 1.79
CA ALA A 152 6.78 -2.33 2.77
C ALA A 152 5.71 -2.93 3.70
N LEU A 153 5.53 -2.33 4.86
CA LEU A 153 4.43 -2.59 5.79
C LEU A 153 3.65 -1.31 6.01
N ALA A 154 2.32 -1.41 6.07
CA ALA A 154 1.44 -0.30 6.41
C ALA A 154 0.25 -0.78 7.26
N THR A 155 -0.45 0.17 7.87
CA THR A 155 -1.58 -0.11 8.76
C THR A 155 -2.86 -0.43 8.00
N ASP A 156 -2.99 0.07 6.77
CA ASP A 156 -4.25 0.05 6.03
C ASP A 156 -5.42 0.60 6.87
N CYS A 157 -5.16 1.68 7.62
CA CYS A 157 -6.14 2.22 8.56
C CYS A 157 -7.38 2.74 7.84
N ASN A 158 -8.43 1.94 7.87
CA ASN A 158 -9.72 2.25 7.26
C ASN A 158 -10.87 1.62 8.08
N PRO A 159 -12.10 2.14 7.97
CA PRO A 159 -13.23 1.60 8.75
C PRO A 159 -13.77 0.26 8.24
N GLY A 160 -13.35 -0.21 7.07
CA GLY A 160 -13.86 -1.42 6.42
C GLY A 160 -13.10 -2.69 6.81
N SER A 161 -11.79 -2.72 6.57
CA SER A 161 -10.98 -3.94 6.68
C SER A 161 -9.86 -3.88 7.73
N SER A 162 -9.48 -2.70 8.22
CA SER A 162 -8.36 -2.56 9.17
C SER A 162 -8.43 -1.28 9.98
N TYR A 163 -9.14 -1.31 11.11
CA TYR A 163 -9.19 -0.14 12.02
C TYR A 163 -7.99 -0.14 12.98
N LEU A 164 -6.79 -0.09 12.40
CA LEU A 164 -5.51 -0.20 13.09
C LEU A 164 -4.60 0.97 12.74
N THR A 165 -4.09 1.68 13.77
CA THR A 165 -3.17 2.83 13.61
C THR A 165 -1.76 2.55 14.12
N SER A 166 -1.54 1.39 14.76
CA SER A 166 -0.28 1.05 15.45
C SER A 166 0.67 0.27 14.55
N MET A 167 1.76 0.88 14.10
CA MET A 167 2.83 0.20 13.37
C MET A 167 3.55 -0.89 14.20
N PRO A 168 3.75 -0.74 15.53
CA PRO A 168 4.23 -1.86 16.34
C PRO A 168 3.38 -3.13 16.24
N ILE A 169 2.05 -3.00 16.24
CA ILE A 169 1.14 -4.14 16.05
C ILE A 169 1.28 -4.72 14.64
N VAL A 170 1.36 -3.88 13.61
CA VAL A 170 1.60 -4.32 12.23
C VAL A 170 2.89 -5.15 12.13
N MET A 171 3.99 -4.66 12.72
CA MET A 171 5.26 -5.39 12.74
C MET A 171 5.14 -6.71 13.52
N SER A 172 4.43 -6.72 14.65
CA SER A 172 4.19 -7.95 15.43
C SER A 172 3.45 -9.01 14.60
N LEU A 173 2.38 -8.62 13.91
CA LEU A 173 1.61 -9.49 13.02
C LEU A 173 2.47 -9.99 11.85
N ALA A 174 3.27 -9.12 11.22
CA ALA A 174 4.16 -9.50 10.13
C ALA A 174 5.20 -10.56 10.58
N ILE A 175 5.78 -10.40 11.77
CA ILE A 175 6.74 -11.38 12.32
C ILE A 175 6.03 -12.70 12.64
N ARG A 176 4.91 -12.63 13.33
CA ARG A 176 4.20 -13.80 13.84
C ARG A 176 3.52 -14.61 12.74
N GLU A 177 2.82 -13.94 11.81
CA GLU A 177 1.91 -14.59 10.87
C GLU A 177 2.48 -14.69 9.44
N MET A 178 3.37 -13.76 9.04
CA MET A 178 3.91 -13.72 7.67
C MET A 178 5.36 -14.20 7.57
N GLY A 179 6.01 -14.53 8.70
CA GLY A 179 7.37 -15.08 8.73
C GLY A 179 8.49 -14.05 8.53
N PHE A 180 8.24 -12.78 8.85
CA PHE A 180 9.30 -11.77 8.92
C PHE A 180 10.27 -12.04 10.05
N THR A 181 11.54 -11.68 9.86
CA THR A 181 12.44 -11.41 10.97
C THR A 181 12.16 -10.02 11.56
N PRO A 182 12.52 -9.75 12.84
CA PRO A 182 12.38 -8.40 13.41
C PRO A 182 13.05 -7.31 12.56
N ALA A 183 14.24 -7.57 12.03
CA ALA A 183 14.97 -6.64 11.19
C ALA A 183 14.23 -6.35 9.86
N GLN A 184 13.66 -7.38 9.23
CA GLN A 184 12.84 -7.21 8.01
C GLN A 184 11.57 -6.41 8.30
N ALA A 185 10.88 -6.68 9.41
CA ALA A 185 9.68 -5.94 9.78
C ALA A 185 9.99 -4.46 10.03
N PHE A 186 11.07 -4.17 10.77
CA PHE A 186 11.52 -2.81 11.03
C PHE A 186 11.92 -2.08 9.74
N TYR A 187 12.71 -2.73 8.87
CA TYR A 187 13.08 -2.19 7.57
C TYR A 187 11.85 -1.89 6.70
N SER A 188 10.90 -2.82 6.62
CA SER A 188 9.70 -2.67 5.80
C SER A 188 8.75 -1.59 6.33
N ALA A 189 8.72 -1.38 7.65
CA ALA A 189 7.94 -0.30 8.29
C ALA A 189 8.59 1.10 8.14
N THR A 190 9.85 1.19 7.73
CA THR A 190 10.62 2.44 7.61
C THR A 190 11.10 2.65 6.18
N LYS A 191 12.23 2.08 5.80
CA LYS A 191 12.83 2.19 4.46
C LYS A 191 11.94 1.59 3.38
N GLY A 192 11.25 0.49 3.65
CA GLY A 192 10.27 -0.11 2.74
C GLY A 192 9.16 0.87 2.39
N GLY A 193 8.57 1.52 3.41
CA GLY A 193 7.56 2.56 3.21
C GLY A 193 8.07 3.74 2.38
N ALA A 194 9.31 4.20 2.64
CA ALA A 194 9.95 5.24 1.85
C ALA A 194 10.10 4.85 0.37
N LEU A 195 10.47 3.60 0.09
CA LEU A 195 10.55 3.07 -1.27
C LEU A 195 9.19 3.03 -1.97
N ALA A 196 8.12 2.61 -1.26
CA ALA A 196 6.75 2.61 -1.78
C ALA A 196 6.26 4.02 -2.12
N LEU A 197 6.74 5.04 -1.40
CA LEU A 197 6.47 6.46 -1.66
C LEU A 197 7.45 7.08 -2.67
N GLN A 198 8.39 6.31 -3.23
CA GLN A 198 9.45 6.80 -4.12
C GLN A 198 10.24 7.97 -3.50
N ARG A 199 10.47 7.93 -2.18
CA ARG A 199 11.18 8.94 -1.41
C ARG A 199 12.55 8.44 -0.95
N ASN A 200 13.52 9.34 -1.00
CA ASN A 200 14.90 9.08 -0.56
C ASN A 200 15.34 9.95 0.62
N ASP A 201 14.46 10.81 1.11
CA ASP A 201 14.70 11.76 2.21
C ASP A 201 14.11 11.30 3.55
N ILE A 202 13.44 10.13 3.58
CA ILE A 202 12.81 9.54 4.77
C ILE A 202 13.16 8.05 4.92
N GLY A 203 12.80 7.47 6.08
CA GLY A 203 12.97 6.04 6.36
C GLY A 203 14.41 5.64 6.68
N HIS A 204 15.28 6.59 7.01
CA HIS A 204 16.68 6.38 7.43
C HIS A 204 17.21 7.58 8.22
N LEU A 205 18.34 7.39 8.91
CA LEU A 205 18.96 8.38 9.81
C LEU A 205 20.25 9.02 9.24
N THR A 206 20.39 9.10 7.92
CA THR A 206 21.56 9.73 7.31
C THR A 206 21.46 11.26 7.34
N VAL A 207 22.60 11.93 7.34
CA VAL A 207 22.65 13.41 7.28
C VAL A 207 21.92 13.90 6.03
N GLY A 208 21.04 14.88 6.21
CA GLY A 208 20.20 15.43 5.13
C GLY A 208 18.82 14.79 4.99
N ALA A 209 18.55 13.69 5.70
CA ALA A 209 17.19 13.15 5.77
C ALA A 209 16.27 14.01 6.65
N LYS A 210 14.96 13.91 6.44
CA LYS A 210 13.98 14.52 7.35
C LYS A 210 14.11 13.90 8.74
N ALA A 211 14.06 14.74 9.77
CA ALA A 211 14.18 14.33 11.16
C ALA A 211 12.83 13.85 11.76
N ASP A 212 12.13 13.00 11.02
CA ASP A 212 10.92 12.32 11.50
C ASP A 212 11.37 11.13 12.36
N LEU A 213 11.56 11.36 13.65
CA LEU A 213 12.20 10.44 14.60
C LEU A 213 11.23 9.96 15.66
N ASN A 214 11.34 8.70 16.03
CA ASN A 214 10.71 8.15 17.22
C ASN A 214 11.78 7.74 18.23
N ILE A 215 11.61 8.12 19.50
CA ILE A 215 12.45 7.69 20.62
C ILE A 215 11.64 6.71 21.47
N TRP A 216 12.16 5.51 21.65
CA TRP A 216 11.49 4.43 22.34
C TRP A 216 12.19 4.09 23.67
N ASN A 217 11.41 3.91 24.73
CA ASN A 217 11.90 3.39 25.99
C ASN A 217 11.96 1.86 25.95
N CYS A 218 12.94 1.34 25.23
CA CYS A 218 13.10 -0.11 25.06
C CYS A 218 14.59 -0.48 24.94
N PRO A 219 14.96 -1.73 25.31
CA PRO A 219 16.35 -2.17 25.31
C PRO A 219 16.92 -2.40 23.88
N SER A 220 16.07 -2.65 22.89
CA SER A 220 16.46 -2.86 21.50
C SER A 220 15.28 -2.66 20.56
N PHE A 221 15.54 -2.52 19.25
CA PHE A 221 14.48 -2.30 18.26
C PHE A 221 13.53 -3.49 18.12
N GLU A 222 13.96 -4.72 18.38
CA GLU A 222 13.13 -5.92 18.35
C GLU A 222 12.01 -5.85 19.40
N HIS A 223 12.28 -5.15 20.50
CA HIS A 223 11.32 -4.99 21.59
C HIS A 223 10.06 -4.25 21.17
N ILE A 224 10.17 -3.35 20.20
CA ILE A 224 9.03 -2.56 19.67
C ILE A 224 7.94 -3.50 19.11
N ALA A 225 8.34 -4.54 18.39
CA ALA A 225 7.40 -5.52 17.84
C ALA A 225 7.07 -6.65 18.83
N TYR A 226 7.92 -6.91 19.83
CA TYR A 226 7.70 -7.96 20.83
C TYR A 226 6.56 -7.63 21.77
N ARG A 227 6.45 -6.37 22.20
CA ARG A 227 5.38 -5.89 23.11
C ARG A 227 4.14 -5.45 22.32
N MET A 228 3.47 -6.43 21.75
CA MET A 228 2.27 -6.20 20.93
C MET A 228 1.19 -5.41 21.71
N GLY A 229 0.80 -4.25 21.19
CA GLY A 229 -0.22 -3.39 21.78
C GLY A 229 0.28 -2.41 22.85
N GLU A 230 1.50 -2.58 23.34
CA GLU A 230 2.14 -1.62 24.25
C GLU A 230 2.89 -0.55 23.47
N VAL A 231 2.84 0.68 23.96
CA VAL A 231 3.50 1.82 23.32
C VAL A 231 4.53 2.40 24.28
N ASP A 232 5.80 2.10 24.06
CA ASP A 232 6.92 2.64 24.83
C ASP A 232 7.53 3.89 24.16
N LEU A 233 6.73 4.61 23.35
CA LEU A 233 7.15 5.82 22.65
C LEU A 233 7.30 6.97 23.65
N ILE A 234 8.49 7.60 23.65
CA ILE A 234 8.77 8.76 24.45
C ILE A 234 8.57 10.05 23.63
N TYR A 235 9.00 10.03 22.36
CA TYR A 235 8.95 11.17 21.43
C TYR A 235 8.84 10.67 20.00
#